data_6cd9135cf3322b6e3c014f666566914b
#
_entry.id   6cd9135cf3322b6e3c014f666566914b
#
_cell.length_a   1.000
_cell.length_b   1.000
_cell.length_c   1.000
_cell.angle_alpha   90.00
_cell.angle_beta   90.00
_cell.angle_gamma   90.00
#
_symmetry.space_group_name_H-M   'P 1'
#
loop_
_entity.id
_entity.type
_entity.pdbx_description
1 polymer ?
#
loop_
_entity_poly.entity_id
_entity_poly.type
_entity_poly.pdbx_seq_one_letter_code
_entity_poly.pdbx_strand_id
1 'polypeptide(L)' 'MISYEPLFRTMKAKEITSYRLAKMGFPISNYHAMRRGKNVSTHTIATLCRILDCNVSDVMEFKKEENK' A
#
# COMPACT_ATOMS: atom_id res chain seq x y z
N MET A 1 5.82 13.11 5.41
CA MET A 1 6.02 11.67 5.53
C MET A 1 5.09 10.89 4.62
N ILE A 2 5.51 9.73 4.23
CA ILE A 2 4.67 8.88 3.36
C ILE A 2 3.74 8.05 4.24
N SER A 3 2.48 7.99 3.83
CA SER A 3 1.46 7.21 4.52
C SER A 3 0.89 6.19 3.54
N TYR A 4 0.67 4.97 4.01
CA TYR A 4 0.05 3.92 3.20
C TYR A 4 -1.41 3.70 3.58
N GLU A 5 -2.00 4.63 4.31
CA GLU A 5 -3.40 4.51 4.64
C GLU A 5 -4.29 4.35 3.42
N PRO A 6 -3.99 5.03 2.30
CA PRO A 6 -4.81 4.80 1.10
C PRO A 6 -4.84 3.33 0.67
N LEU A 7 -3.70 2.63 0.79
CA LEU A 7 -3.68 1.21 0.44
C LEU A 7 -4.68 0.42 1.25
N PHE A 8 -4.72 0.66 2.55
CA PHE A 8 -5.60 -0.11 3.42
C PHE A 8 -7.06 0.22 3.16
N ARG A 9 -7.35 1.48 2.83
CA ARG A 9 -8.71 1.86 2.45
C ARG A 9 -9.11 1.22 1.12
N THR A 10 -8.18 1.18 0.17
CA THR A 10 -8.43 0.57 -1.14
C THR A 10 -8.69 -0.91 -0.99
N MET A 11 -7.88 -1.59 -0.18
CA MET A 11 -8.08 -3.01 0.06
C MET A 11 -9.43 -3.27 0.69
N LYS A 12 -9.82 -2.44 1.66
CA LYS A 12 -11.10 -2.62 2.32
C LYS A 12 -12.24 -2.39 1.33
N ALA A 13 -12.13 -1.35 0.51
CA ALA A 13 -13.17 -1.06 -0.47
C ALA A 13 -13.32 -2.17 -1.50
N LYS A 14 -12.22 -2.83 -1.85
CA LYS A 14 -12.24 -3.94 -2.81
C LYS A 14 -12.43 -5.28 -2.14
N GLU A 15 -12.56 -5.29 -0.80
CA GLU A 15 -12.75 -6.52 -0.02
C GLU A 15 -11.59 -7.49 -0.22
N ILE A 16 -10.37 -6.95 -0.23
CA ILE A 16 -9.17 -7.75 -0.39
C ILE A 16 -8.42 -7.75 0.94
N THR A 17 -8.28 -8.94 1.52
CA THR A 17 -7.51 -9.12 2.75
C THR A 17 -6.04 -9.26 2.43
N SER A 18 -5.20 -9.18 3.46
CA SER A 18 -3.76 -9.39 3.27
C SER A 18 -3.49 -10.81 2.77
N TYR A 19 -4.27 -11.78 3.24
CA TYR A 19 -4.15 -13.14 2.77
C TYR A 19 -4.41 -13.21 1.26
N ARG A 20 -5.48 -12.57 0.82
CA ARG A 20 -5.83 -12.57 -0.59
C ARG A 20 -4.78 -11.85 -1.41
N LEU A 21 -4.27 -10.74 -0.88
CA LEU A 21 -3.23 -9.98 -1.57
C LEU A 21 -1.99 -10.84 -1.79
N ALA A 22 -1.61 -11.62 -0.78
CA ALA A 22 -0.48 -12.53 -0.91
C ALA A 22 -0.76 -13.58 -1.99
N LYS A 23 -1.98 -14.08 -2.04
CA LYS A 23 -2.37 -15.05 -3.05
C LYS A 23 -2.33 -14.46 -4.46
N MET A 24 -2.53 -13.15 -4.57
CA MET A 24 -2.48 -12.47 -5.86
C MET A 24 -1.05 -12.18 -6.30
N GLY A 25 -0.07 -12.57 -5.49
CA GLY A 25 1.32 -12.49 -5.88
C GLY A 25 2.12 -11.41 -5.19
N PHE A 26 1.54 -10.69 -4.23
CA PHE A 26 2.27 -9.65 -3.54
C PHE A 26 3.02 -10.24 -2.35
N PRO A 27 4.33 -9.97 -2.22
CA PRO A 27 5.09 -10.52 -1.08
C PRO A 27 4.54 -10.01 0.24
N ILE A 28 4.17 -10.94 1.11
CA ILE A 28 3.54 -10.57 2.38
C ILE A 28 4.49 -9.77 3.28
N SER A 29 5.79 -10.00 3.15
CA SER A 29 6.76 -9.23 3.93
C SER A 29 6.68 -7.74 3.61
N ASN A 30 6.43 -7.41 2.34
CA ASN A 30 6.26 -6.01 1.95
C ASN A 30 4.99 -5.42 2.54
N TYR A 31 3.92 -6.23 2.59
CA TYR A 31 2.69 -5.77 3.22
C TYR A 31 2.93 -5.43 4.69
N HIS A 32 3.61 -6.32 5.42
CA HIS A 32 3.89 -6.07 6.82
C HIS A 32 4.80 -4.86 7.02
N ALA A 33 5.77 -4.67 6.12
CA ALA A 33 6.63 -3.49 6.18
C ALA A 33 5.81 -2.22 6.04
N MET A 34 4.86 -2.22 5.10
CA MET A 34 4.01 -1.05 4.87
C MET A 34 3.09 -0.81 6.06
N ARG A 35 2.60 -1.88 6.71
CA ARG A 35 1.81 -1.72 7.92
C ARG A 35 2.58 -1.04 9.03
N ARG A 36 3.89 -1.25 9.05
CA ARG A 36 4.75 -0.60 10.05
C ARG A 36 5.25 0.76 9.60
N GLY A 37 4.79 1.24 8.45
CA GLY A 37 5.19 2.55 7.95
C GLY A 37 6.58 2.59 7.36
N LYS A 38 7.14 1.46 6.98
CA LYS A 38 8.49 1.41 6.42
C LYS A 38 8.45 1.68 4.93
N ASN A 39 9.56 2.20 4.42
CA ASN A 39 9.68 2.51 3.00
C ASN A 39 9.75 1.24 2.17
N VAL A 40 9.14 1.30 1.00
CA VAL A 40 9.26 0.23 0.02
C VAL A 40 9.68 0.86 -1.30
N SER A 41 10.13 0.03 -2.22
CA SER A 41 10.60 0.54 -3.50
C SER A 41 9.44 0.96 -4.39
N THR A 42 9.72 1.82 -5.36
CA THR A 42 8.70 2.20 -6.33
C THR A 42 8.26 1.00 -7.15
N HIS A 43 9.15 0.02 -7.34
CA HIS A 43 8.77 -1.21 -8.01
C HIS A 43 7.65 -1.93 -7.24
N THR A 44 7.77 -1.95 -5.91
CA THR A 44 6.74 -2.55 -5.06
C THR A 44 5.42 -1.80 -5.22
N ILE A 45 5.48 -0.48 -5.26
CA ILE A 45 4.28 0.34 -5.46
C ILE A 45 3.64 0.02 -6.82
N ALA A 46 4.46 -0.08 -7.87
CA ALA A 46 3.95 -0.40 -9.20
C ALA A 46 3.28 -1.76 -9.22
N THR A 47 3.87 -2.73 -8.53
CA THR A 47 3.29 -4.07 -8.43
C THR A 47 1.90 -4.02 -7.79
N LEU A 48 1.77 -3.26 -6.71
CA LEU A 48 0.47 -3.10 -6.05
C LEU A 48 -0.55 -2.47 -6.97
N CYS A 49 -0.16 -1.42 -7.68
CA CYS A 49 -1.09 -0.76 -8.59
C CYS A 49 -1.57 -1.71 -9.67
N ARG A 50 -0.68 -2.55 -10.17
CA ARG A 50 -1.06 -3.52 -11.19
C ARG A 50 -1.98 -4.59 -10.64
N ILE A 51 -1.64 -5.13 -9.47
CA ILE A 51 -2.43 -6.20 -8.86
C ILE A 51 -3.83 -5.70 -8.49
N LEU A 52 -3.90 -4.51 -7.90
CA LEU A 52 -5.16 -3.97 -7.42
C LEU A 52 -5.90 -3.15 -8.48
N ASP A 53 -5.26 -2.94 -9.64
CA ASP A 53 -5.83 -2.15 -10.72
C ASP A 53 -6.24 -0.77 -10.21
N CYS A 54 -5.26 -0.06 -9.68
CA CYS A 54 -5.50 1.24 -9.08
C CYS A 54 -4.34 2.18 -9.34
N ASN A 55 -4.46 3.41 -8.90
CA ASN A 55 -3.44 4.43 -9.09
C ASN A 55 -2.54 4.53 -7.86
N VAL A 56 -1.41 5.21 -8.03
CA VAL A 56 -0.48 5.41 -6.93
C VAL A 56 -1.18 6.09 -5.75
N SER A 57 -2.06 7.05 -6.05
CA SER A 57 -2.77 7.76 -4.99
C SER A 57 -3.71 6.87 -4.19
N ASP A 58 -4.04 5.69 -4.72
CA ASP A 58 -4.85 4.71 -4.00
C ASP A 58 -4.00 3.82 -3.11
N VAL A 59 -2.69 3.99 -3.14
CA VAL A 59 -1.76 3.15 -2.39
C VAL A 59 -1.01 3.96 -1.34
N MET A 60 -0.62 5.17 -1.67
CA MET A 60 0.20 5.98 -0.78
C MET A 60 -0.12 7.44 -0.96
N GLU A 61 0.25 8.22 0.04
CA GLU A 61 0.09 9.67 -0.01
C GLU A 61 1.20 10.31 0.79
N PHE A 62 1.48 11.56 0.50
CA PHE A 62 2.42 12.34 1.29
C PHE A 62 1.64 13.18 2.27
N LYS A 63 1.97 13.04 3.54
CA LYS A 63 1.38 13.85 4.58
C LYS A 63 2.40 14.87 5.02
N LYS A 64 2.05 16.13 4.87
CA LYS A 64 2.93 17.21 5.27
C LYS A 64 2.97 17.27 6.79
N GLU A 65 4.18 17.29 7.33
CA GLU A 65 4.33 17.41 8.76
C GLU A 65 3.97 18.79 9.20
N GLU A 66 3.27 18.88 10.30
CA GLU A 66 2.97 20.17 10.87
C GLU A 66 4.09 20.59 11.79
N ASN A 67 4.53 21.82 11.59
CA ASN A 67 5.56 22.40 12.44
C ASN A 67 4.90 23.37 13.39
N LYS A 68 5.31 23.30 14.63
CA LYS A 68 4.80 24.20 15.65
C LYS A 68 5.75 25.31 15.93
#